data_49d1cbc4efcb44e8cabab1d18646cdb8
#
_entry.id   49d1cbc4efcb44e8cabab1d18646cdb8
#
_cell.length_a   1.000
_cell.length_b   1.000
_cell.length_c   1.000
_cell.angle_alpha   90.00
_cell.angle_beta   90.00
_cell.angle_gamma   90.00
#
_symmetry.space_group_name_H-M   'P 1'
#
loop_
_entity.id
_entity.type
_entity.pdbx_description
1 polymer ?
#
loop_
_entity_poly.entity_id
_entity_poly.type
_entity_poly.pdbx_seq_one_letter_code
_entity_poly.pdbx_strand_id
1 'polypeptide(L)'
;GNADVYLYEGFAGKYYDKFRTALRWVICHRYATIGCMVVMMLLAAWSFKFIPKVFMPALDKQYFTLDVWLPEGTKIEETDRQVMEMSEYIRGQEETEIVSTYIGRTPPRYYLSNVSFGPQSNYAQILVKCKTSELSRQLHTRLQDSISLKYPEPLIKVNKFELSPLTEAVIEARFLGPDPAVLDSLVGQAIEVMRRNPKVADARNEWGNMAMMV
;
A
#
# COMPACT_ATOMS: atom_id res chain seq x y z
N GLY A 1 57.69 25.39 -27.31
CA GLY A 1 56.67 26.32 -27.55
C GLY A 1 55.63 26.05 -28.62
N ASN A 2 55.29 24.78 -29.03
CA ASN A 2 54.25 24.56 -30.03
C ASN A 2 53.22 23.49 -29.60
N ALA A 3 53.27 23.02 -28.41
CA ALA A 3 52.29 22.00 -27.93
C ALA A 3 50.95 22.62 -27.54
N ASP A 4 50.93 23.88 -27.12
CA ASP A 4 49.71 24.56 -26.66
C ASP A 4 48.75 25.00 -27.78
N VAL A 5 49.26 25.10 -29.00
CA VAL A 5 48.49 25.54 -30.18
C VAL A 5 47.60 24.40 -30.70
N TYR A 6 48.05 23.17 -30.65
CA TYR A 6 47.33 21.99 -31.16
C TYR A 6 46.16 21.55 -30.28
N LEU A 7 46.17 21.89 -29.00
CA LEU A 7 45.07 21.60 -28.09
C LEU A 7 43.84 22.54 -28.30
N TYR A 8 44.04 23.66 -28.99
CA TYR A 8 43.00 24.66 -29.17
C TYR A 8 42.16 24.51 -30.46
N GLU A 9 42.71 23.85 -31.51
CA GLU A 9 41.99 23.68 -32.78
C GLU A 9 40.91 22.58 -32.78
N GLY A 10 40.97 21.66 -31.83
CA GLY A 10 40.01 20.56 -31.74
C GLY A 10 38.59 20.94 -31.25
N PHE A 11 38.44 22.16 -30.73
CA PHE A 11 37.21 22.58 -30.05
C PHE A 11 36.58 23.86 -30.55
N ALA A 12 36.66 24.09 -31.87
CA ALA A 12 36.05 25.24 -32.53
C ALA A 12 34.61 24.91 -32.99
N GLY A 13 33.58 25.46 -32.29
CA GLY A 13 32.19 25.31 -32.68
C GLY A 13 31.27 26.28 -31.92
N LYS A 14 30.17 26.71 -32.53
CA LYS A 14 29.19 27.62 -31.93
C LYS A 14 28.73 27.24 -30.50
N TYR A 15 28.74 25.95 -30.19
CA TYR A 15 28.40 25.45 -28.86
C TYR A 15 29.53 25.72 -27.85
N TYR A 16 30.77 25.59 -28.29
CA TYR A 16 31.94 25.86 -27.46
C TYR A 16 32.09 27.36 -27.12
N ASP A 17 31.80 28.22 -28.05
CA ASP A 17 31.83 29.67 -27.82
C ASP A 17 30.78 30.11 -26.82
N LYS A 18 29.55 29.55 -26.92
CA LYS A 18 28.49 29.77 -25.93
C LYS A 18 28.90 29.25 -24.53
N PHE A 19 29.45 28.05 -24.48
CA PHE A 19 29.92 27.47 -23.24
C PHE A 19 31.06 28.29 -22.60
N ARG A 20 32.01 28.75 -23.41
CA ARG A 20 33.11 29.60 -22.93
C ARG A 20 32.60 30.95 -22.41
N THR A 21 31.63 31.54 -23.08
CA THR A 21 30.98 32.80 -22.66
C THR A 21 30.25 32.57 -21.32
N ALA A 22 29.49 31.52 -21.19
CA ALA A 22 28.81 31.16 -19.96
C ALA A 22 29.80 30.91 -18.79
N LEU A 23 30.89 30.17 -19.05
CA LEU A 23 31.95 29.96 -18.07
C LEU A 23 32.60 31.24 -17.58
N ARG A 24 32.94 32.14 -18.54
CA ARG A 24 33.49 33.46 -18.19
C ARG A 24 32.55 34.26 -17.33
N TRP A 25 31.25 34.27 -17.68
CA TRP A 25 30.24 34.97 -16.89
C TRP A 25 30.14 34.42 -15.46
N VAL A 26 30.11 33.09 -15.30
CA VAL A 26 30.07 32.42 -14.01
C VAL A 26 31.29 32.79 -13.16
N ILE A 27 32.51 32.78 -13.75
CA ILE A 27 33.74 33.10 -13.05
C ILE A 27 33.79 34.58 -12.64
N CYS A 28 33.36 35.51 -13.56
CA CYS A 28 33.35 36.92 -13.27
C CYS A 28 32.31 37.30 -12.21
N HIS A 29 31.17 36.57 -12.15
CA HIS A 29 30.10 36.84 -11.20
C HIS A 29 30.03 35.78 -10.09
N ARG A 30 31.20 35.47 -9.47
CA ARG A 30 31.35 34.41 -8.48
C ARG A 30 30.31 34.46 -7.35
N TYR A 31 30.01 35.64 -6.82
CA TYR A 31 29.02 35.79 -5.74
C TYR A 31 27.58 35.52 -6.21
N ALA A 32 27.21 35.95 -7.41
CA ALA A 32 25.90 35.65 -7.98
C ALA A 32 25.74 34.15 -8.27
N THR A 33 26.81 33.51 -8.75
CA THR A 33 26.82 32.06 -8.98
C THR A 33 26.68 31.25 -7.70
N ILE A 34 27.41 31.63 -6.65
CA ILE A 34 27.28 31.00 -5.33
C ILE A 34 25.88 31.22 -4.78
N GLY A 35 25.34 32.44 -4.86
CA GLY A 35 23.97 32.75 -4.43
C GLY A 35 22.93 31.90 -5.17
N CYS A 36 23.07 31.75 -6.49
CA CYS A 36 22.17 30.90 -7.28
C CYS A 36 22.26 29.42 -6.85
N MET A 37 23.47 28.90 -6.60
CA MET A 37 23.65 27.53 -6.11
C MET A 37 23.00 27.30 -4.73
N VAL A 38 23.18 28.26 -3.82
CA VAL A 38 22.54 28.20 -2.49
C VAL A 38 21.03 28.21 -2.60
N VAL A 39 20.46 29.11 -3.43
CA VAL A 39 19.02 29.16 -3.67
C VAL A 39 18.49 27.84 -4.27
N MET A 40 19.17 27.28 -5.28
CA MET A 40 18.81 25.99 -5.84
C MET A 40 18.85 24.86 -4.80
N MET A 41 19.87 24.87 -3.93
CA MET A 41 19.99 23.88 -2.86
C MET A 41 18.83 23.99 -1.84
N LEU A 42 18.47 25.23 -1.48
CA LEU A 42 17.32 25.48 -0.58
C LEU A 42 15.99 25.07 -1.21
N LEU A 43 15.80 25.36 -2.51
CA LEU A 43 14.62 24.93 -3.25
C LEU A 43 14.54 23.39 -3.36
N ALA A 44 15.67 22.74 -3.60
CA ALA A 44 15.74 21.28 -3.61
C ALA A 44 15.39 20.70 -2.22
N ALA A 45 15.97 21.24 -1.16
CA ALA A 45 15.66 20.81 0.22
C ALA A 45 14.18 21.02 0.57
N TRP A 46 13.61 22.13 0.14
CA TRP A 46 12.18 22.41 0.33
C TRP A 46 11.29 21.45 -0.47
N SER A 47 11.70 21.10 -1.69
CA SER A 47 11.01 20.15 -2.57
C SER A 47 10.92 18.74 -1.96
N PHE A 48 11.86 18.34 -1.09
CA PHE A 48 11.81 17.04 -0.40
C PHE A 48 10.55 16.85 0.46
N LYS A 49 9.90 17.92 0.89
CA LYS A 49 8.63 17.84 1.65
C LYS A 49 7.47 17.28 0.82
N PHE A 50 7.52 17.43 -0.51
CA PHE A 50 6.47 16.98 -1.42
C PHE A 50 6.68 15.55 -1.93
N ILE A 51 7.83 14.94 -1.64
CA ILE A 51 8.11 13.57 -2.05
C ILE A 51 7.41 12.63 -1.08
N PRO A 52 6.47 11.79 -1.55
CA PRO A 52 5.83 10.79 -0.71
C PRO A 52 6.89 9.79 -0.21
N LYS A 53 6.96 9.62 1.10
CA LYS A 53 7.90 8.70 1.76
C LYS A 53 7.36 7.27 1.75
N VAL A 54 7.08 6.74 0.57
CA VAL A 54 6.60 5.37 0.37
C VAL A 54 7.74 4.54 -0.19
N PHE A 55 8.13 3.50 0.54
CA PHE A 55 9.23 2.62 0.12
C PHE A 55 8.86 1.82 -1.13
N MET A 56 7.65 1.28 -1.16
CA MET A 56 7.09 0.57 -2.31
C MET A 56 5.63 0.99 -2.49
N PRO A 57 5.30 1.78 -3.52
CA PRO A 57 3.93 2.17 -3.78
C PRO A 57 3.10 0.97 -4.25
N ALA A 58 1.81 0.98 -3.94
CA ALA A 58 0.86 0.02 -4.48
C ALA A 58 0.88 0.07 -6.01
N LEU A 59 0.82 -1.11 -6.64
CA LEU A 59 0.76 -1.20 -8.10
C LEU A 59 -0.64 -0.81 -8.59
N ASP A 60 -0.68 0.08 -9.56
CA ASP A 60 -1.91 0.39 -10.30
C ASP A 60 -2.23 -0.77 -11.25
N LYS A 61 -2.86 -1.81 -10.70
CA LYS A 61 -3.31 -3.00 -11.42
C LYS A 61 -4.82 -2.99 -11.60
N GLN A 62 -5.27 -3.72 -12.61
CA GLN A 62 -6.70 -3.97 -12.84
C GLN A 62 -7.34 -4.90 -11.80
N TYR A 63 -6.56 -5.39 -10.84
CA TYR A 63 -6.93 -6.37 -9.86
C TYR A 63 -6.82 -5.81 -8.45
N PHE A 64 -7.72 -6.23 -7.56
CA PHE A 64 -7.60 -6.10 -6.12
C PHE A 64 -8.26 -7.29 -5.45
N THR A 65 -7.99 -7.49 -4.16
CA THR A 65 -8.57 -8.58 -3.38
C THR A 65 -9.37 -8.07 -2.22
N LEU A 66 -10.40 -8.83 -1.85
CA LEU A 66 -11.08 -8.68 -0.58
C LEU A 66 -10.81 -9.95 0.24
N ASP A 67 -10.21 -9.75 1.39
CA ASP A 67 -10.11 -10.80 2.41
C ASP A 67 -11.29 -10.64 3.37
N VAL A 68 -12.00 -11.73 3.58
CA VAL A 68 -13.23 -11.76 4.38
C VAL A 68 -13.05 -12.78 5.50
N TRP A 69 -13.17 -12.31 6.73
CA TRP A 69 -13.16 -13.17 7.92
C TRP A 69 -14.51 -13.06 8.62
N LEU A 70 -15.18 -14.20 8.75
CA LEU A 70 -16.37 -14.32 9.58
C LEU A 70 -15.96 -14.61 11.04
N PRO A 71 -16.88 -14.45 12.00
CA PRO A 71 -16.60 -14.80 13.39
C PRO A 71 -16.06 -16.22 13.54
N GLU A 72 -15.15 -16.41 14.51
CA GLU A 72 -14.58 -17.72 14.82
C GLU A 72 -15.69 -18.73 15.13
N GLY A 73 -15.54 -19.96 14.62
CA GLY A 73 -16.55 -21.03 14.77
C GLY A 73 -17.61 -21.03 13.67
N THR A 74 -17.59 -20.10 12.72
CA THR A 74 -18.50 -20.13 11.57
C THR A 74 -18.21 -21.35 10.69
N LYS A 75 -19.27 -22.06 10.32
CA LYS A 75 -19.16 -23.22 9.42
C LYS A 75 -18.89 -22.75 8.00
N ILE A 76 -18.20 -23.59 7.23
CA ILE A 76 -17.79 -23.27 5.85
C ILE A 76 -18.99 -23.02 4.92
N GLU A 77 -20.14 -23.67 5.18
CA GLU A 77 -21.36 -23.50 4.39
C GLU A 77 -21.96 -22.10 4.59
N GLU A 78 -21.85 -21.55 5.81
CA GLU A 78 -22.33 -20.19 6.08
C GLU A 78 -21.36 -19.17 5.51
N THR A 79 -20.06 -19.44 5.57
CA THR A 79 -19.02 -18.62 4.91
C THR A 79 -19.28 -18.58 3.39
N ASP A 80 -19.56 -19.73 2.78
CA ASP A 80 -19.88 -19.83 1.34
C ASP A 80 -21.10 -18.97 1.00
N ARG A 81 -22.19 -19.11 1.75
CA ARG A 81 -23.44 -18.37 1.51
C ARG A 81 -23.20 -16.85 1.53
N GLN A 82 -22.59 -16.34 2.60
CA GLN A 82 -22.39 -14.89 2.75
C GLN A 82 -21.41 -14.33 1.72
N VAL A 83 -20.31 -15.05 1.46
CA VAL A 83 -19.27 -14.60 0.52
C VAL A 83 -19.77 -14.66 -0.92
N MET A 84 -20.60 -15.63 -1.27
CA MET A 84 -21.24 -15.68 -2.60
C MET A 84 -22.17 -14.51 -2.82
N GLU A 85 -22.97 -14.10 -1.82
CA GLU A 85 -23.78 -12.89 -1.88
C GLU A 85 -22.95 -11.63 -2.12
N MET A 86 -21.82 -11.49 -1.39
CA MET A 86 -20.89 -10.38 -1.60
C MET A 86 -20.29 -10.40 -3.01
N SER A 87 -19.92 -11.59 -3.49
CA SER A 87 -19.35 -11.77 -4.83
C SER A 87 -20.32 -11.37 -5.93
N GLU A 88 -21.61 -11.68 -5.78
CA GLU A 88 -22.65 -11.28 -6.71
C GLU A 88 -22.89 -9.76 -6.66
N TYR A 89 -22.88 -9.17 -5.49
CA TYR A 89 -22.95 -7.72 -5.35
C TYR A 89 -21.78 -7.02 -6.07
N ILE A 90 -20.54 -7.53 -5.94
CA ILE A 90 -19.36 -6.97 -6.59
C ILE A 90 -19.41 -7.21 -8.10
N ARG A 91 -19.88 -8.38 -8.54
CA ARG A 91 -20.05 -8.72 -9.97
C ARG A 91 -21.06 -7.81 -10.67
N GLY A 92 -22.08 -7.34 -9.95
CA GLY A 92 -23.07 -6.40 -10.45
C GLY A 92 -22.56 -4.96 -10.64
N GLN A 93 -21.32 -4.65 -10.25
CA GLN A 93 -20.74 -3.33 -10.48
C GLN A 93 -20.27 -3.19 -11.93
N GLU A 94 -20.55 -2.05 -12.56
CA GLU A 94 -20.22 -1.79 -13.98
C GLU A 94 -18.71 -1.85 -14.27
N GLU A 95 -17.88 -1.54 -13.27
CA GLU A 95 -16.43 -1.52 -13.35
C GLU A 95 -15.81 -2.92 -13.37
N THR A 96 -16.55 -3.93 -12.89
CA THR A 96 -16.07 -5.30 -12.71
C THR A 96 -16.10 -6.05 -14.04
N GLU A 97 -15.04 -6.82 -14.31
CA GLU A 97 -14.92 -7.73 -15.45
C GLU A 97 -15.07 -9.19 -15.01
N ILE A 98 -14.30 -9.59 -13.98
CA ILE A 98 -14.29 -10.97 -13.47
C ILE A 98 -14.22 -10.93 -11.94
N VAL A 99 -15.00 -11.78 -11.29
CA VAL A 99 -14.92 -12.06 -9.84
C VAL A 99 -14.63 -13.55 -9.65
N SER A 100 -13.55 -13.84 -8.92
CA SER A 100 -13.17 -15.20 -8.53
C SER A 100 -13.16 -15.30 -7.01
N THR A 101 -13.89 -16.28 -6.48
CA THR A 101 -14.07 -16.45 -5.03
C THR A 101 -13.41 -17.74 -4.58
N TYR A 102 -12.63 -17.65 -3.51
CA TYR A 102 -11.95 -18.76 -2.87
C TYR A 102 -12.41 -18.87 -1.43
N ILE A 103 -13.02 -19.99 -1.07
CA ILE A 103 -13.65 -20.21 0.24
C ILE A 103 -12.83 -21.21 1.03
N GLY A 104 -12.63 -20.92 2.31
CA GLY A 104 -11.91 -21.79 3.24
C GLY A 104 -10.39 -21.76 3.11
N ARG A 105 -9.83 -21.04 2.14
CA ARG A 105 -8.39 -20.88 1.94
C ARG A 105 -8.08 -19.78 0.93
N THR A 106 -6.84 -19.31 0.93
CA THR A 106 -6.33 -18.47 -0.16
C THR A 106 -6.12 -19.29 -1.45
N PRO A 107 -6.21 -18.67 -2.63
CA PRO A 107 -5.82 -19.31 -3.88
C PRO A 107 -4.33 -19.71 -3.86
N PRO A 108 -3.91 -20.61 -4.76
CA PRO A 108 -2.50 -20.87 -4.98
C PRO A 108 -1.74 -19.56 -5.23
N ARG A 109 -0.52 -19.46 -4.77
CA ARG A 109 0.27 -18.22 -4.82
C ARG A 109 0.44 -17.75 -6.27
N TYR A 110 -0.32 -16.74 -6.67
CA TYR A 110 -0.30 -16.13 -8.01
C TYR A 110 0.42 -14.77 -8.02
N TYR A 111 0.77 -14.26 -6.84
CA TYR A 111 1.47 -12.99 -6.67
C TYR A 111 2.47 -13.08 -5.50
N LEU A 112 3.62 -12.38 -5.63
CA LEU A 112 4.73 -12.51 -4.68
C LEU A 112 4.37 -12.12 -3.26
N SER A 113 3.59 -11.05 -3.09
CA SER A 113 3.20 -10.50 -1.78
C SER A 113 1.90 -11.09 -1.25
N ASN A 114 1.28 -12.06 -1.93
CA ASN A 114 0.07 -12.68 -1.43
C ASN A 114 0.39 -13.55 -0.21
N VAL A 115 -0.17 -13.17 0.94
CA VAL A 115 -0.10 -13.99 2.15
C VAL A 115 -1.00 -15.20 1.94
N SER A 116 -0.45 -16.39 2.12
CA SER A 116 -1.21 -17.63 2.01
C SER A 116 -1.67 -18.06 3.39
N PHE A 117 -2.97 -18.00 3.61
CA PHE A 117 -3.60 -18.59 4.81
C PHE A 117 -3.90 -20.06 4.56
N GLY A 118 -3.66 -20.88 5.59
CA GLY A 118 -4.05 -22.29 5.60
C GLY A 118 -5.57 -22.48 5.57
N PRO A 119 -6.06 -23.70 5.56
CA PRO A 119 -7.50 -23.98 5.58
C PRO A 119 -8.17 -23.41 6.84
N GLN A 120 -9.17 -22.56 6.65
CA GLN A 120 -9.95 -21.92 7.71
C GLN A 120 -11.42 -21.85 7.27
N SER A 121 -12.33 -22.40 8.06
CA SER A 121 -13.76 -22.46 7.70
C SER A 121 -14.42 -21.07 7.65
N ASN A 122 -13.90 -20.11 8.41
CA ASN A 122 -14.43 -18.75 8.54
C ASN A 122 -13.76 -17.72 7.63
N TYR A 123 -12.88 -18.16 6.70
CA TYR A 123 -12.12 -17.29 5.81
C TYR A 123 -12.48 -17.48 4.36
N ALA A 124 -12.52 -16.39 3.61
CA ALA A 124 -12.59 -16.41 2.15
C ALA A 124 -11.83 -15.24 1.54
N GLN A 125 -11.41 -15.41 0.29
CA GLN A 125 -10.79 -14.35 -0.51
C GLN A 125 -11.55 -14.17 -1.83
N ILE A 126 -11.91 -12.92 -2.12
CA ILE A 126 -12.53 -12.54 -3.39
C ILE A 126 -11.49 -11.79 -4.21
N LEU A 127 -11.13 -12.31 -5.37
CA LEU A 127 -10.26 -11.66 -6.35
C LEU A 127 -11.14 -10.96 -7.39
N VAL A 128 -10.98 -9.65 -7.51
CA VAL A 128 -11.74 -8.82 -8.44
C VAL A 128 -10.83 -8.32 -9.54
N LYS A 129 -11.21 -8.56 -10.80
CA LYS A 129 -10.62 -7.96 -11.98
C LYS A 129 -11.55 -6.89 -12.52
N CYS A 130 -11.05 -5.68 -12.70
CA CYS A 130 -11.76 -4.58 -13.34
C CYS A 130 -11.33 -4.39 -14.79
N LYS A 131 -12.17 -3.72 -15.57
CA LYS A 131 -11.92 -3.44 -16.99
C LYS A 131 -10.67 -2.59 -17.22
N THR A 132 -10.38 -1.66 -16.31
CA THR A 132 -9.18 -0.80 -16.36
C THR A 132 -8.60 -0.60 -14.95
N SER A 133 -7.35 -0.18 -14.86
CA SER A 133 -6.70 0.13 -13.57
C SER A 133 -7.33 1.35 -12.88
N GLU A 134 -7.80 2.32 -13.66
CA GLU A 134 -8.52 3.49 -13.13
C GLU A 134 -9.82 3.10 -12.46
N LEU A 135 -10.64 2.26 -13.11
CA LEU A 135 -11.89 1.74 -12.55
C LEU A 135 -11.63 0.85 -11.34
N SER A 136 -10.54 0.07 -11.34
CA SER A 136 -10.10 -0.71 -10.18
C SER A 136 -9.82 0.19 -8.98
N ARG A 137 -9.14 1.33 -9.18
CA ARG A 137 -8.85 2.29 -8.11
C ARG A 137 -10.12 2.92 -7.54
N GLN A 138 -11.05 3.32 -8.41
CA GLN A 138 -12.33 3.92 -8.00
C GLN A 138 -13.20 2.92 -7.23
N LEU A 139 -13.36 1.70 -7.77
CA LEU A 139 -14.15 0.65 -7.12
C LEU A 139 -13.54 0.22 -5.80
N HIS A 140 -12.20 0.04 -5.74
CA HIS A 140 -11.48 -0.26 -4.51
C HIS A 140 -11.78 0.77 -3.40
N THR A 141 -11.61 2.07 -3.68
CA THR A 141 -11.86 3.13 -2.70
C THR A 141 -13.31 3.14 -2.26
N ARG A 142 -14.26 3.02 -3.19
CA ARG A 142 -15.69 2.97 -2.88
C ARG A 142 -16.04 1.75 -2.02
N LEU A 143 -15.53 0.57 -2.34
CA LEU A 143 -15.77 -0.63 -1.55
C LEU A 143 -15.12 -0.56 -0.17
N GLN A 144 -13.92 -0.02 -0.05
CA GLN A 144 -13.25 0.13 1.24
C GLN A 144 -14.10 0.91 2.24
N ASP A 145 -14.82 1.94 1.79
CA ASP A 145 -15.65 2.79 2.64
C ASP A 145 -17.05 2.20 2.87
N SER A 146 -17.61 1.44 1.90
CA SER A 146 -19.02 1.06 1.90
C SER A 146 -19.29 -0.42 2.22
N ILE A 147 -18.34 -1.32 1.94
CA ILE A 147 -18.59 -2.76 2.06
C ILE A 147 -18.83 -3.20 3.52
N SER A 148 -18.08 -2.64 4.46
CA SER A 148 -18.22 -2.92 5.89
C SER A 148 -19.53 -2.36 6.47
N LEU A 149 -20.07 -1.29 5.89
CA LEU A 149 -21.37 -0.76 6.28
C LEU A 149 -22.51 -1.66 5.80
N LYS A 150 -22.35 -2.26 4.62
CA LYS A 150 -23.35 -3.16 4.04
C LYS A 150 -23.33 -4.54 4.69
N TYR A 151 -22.14 -5.02 5.06
CA TYR A 151 -21.92 -6.31 5.70
C TYR A 151 -21.15 -6.09 7.02
N PRO A 152 -21.85 -5.76 8.12
CA PRO A 152 -21.20 -5.37 9.38
C PRO A 152 -20.67 -6.56 10.20
N GLU A 153 -21.13 -7.78 9.93
CA GLU A 153 -20.75 -8.96 10.70
C GLU A 153 -19.33 -9.45 10.37
N PRO A 154 -18.95 -9.68 9.08
CA PRO A 154 -17.62 -10.11 8.74
C PRO A 154 -16.60 -8.96 8.76
N LEU A 155 -15.37 -9.28 9.13
CA LEU A 155 -14.25 -8.38 8.93
C LEU A 155 -13.81 -8.44 7.46
N ILE A 156 -13.94 -7.32 6.75
CA ILE A 156 -13.62 -7.25 5.32
C ILE A 156 -12.44 -6.31 5.13
N LYS A 157 -11.38 -6.80 4.50
CA LYS A 157 -10.20 -6.03 4.16
C LYS A 157 -10.02 -5.96 2.65
N VAL A 158 -10.08 -4.76 2.08
CA VAL A 158 -9.88 -4.54 0.65
C VAL A 158 -8.41 -4.20 0.42
N ASN A 159 -7.69 -5.07 -0.29
CA ASN A 159 -6.25 -4.98 -0.49
C ASN A 159 -5.91 -4.74 -1.96
N LYS A 160 -5.02 -3.77 -2.21
CA LYS A 160 -4.35 -3.62 -3.51
C LYS A 160 -3.17 -4.57 -3.62
N PHE A 161 -2.76 -4.87 -4.85
CA PHE A 161 -1.51 -5.57 -5.09
C PHE A 161 -0.33 -4.63 -4.80
N GLU A 162 0.44 -4.96 -3.79
CA GLU A 162 1.64 -4.24 -3.40
C GLU A 162 2.89 -5.09 -3.66
N LEU A 163 4.02 -4.45 -3.95
CA LEU A 163 5.31 -5.14 -4.10
C LEU A 163 5.93 -5.48 -2.74
N SER A 164 5.49 -4.78 -1.69
CA SER A 164 5.88 -5.07 -0.31
C SER A 164 5.14 -6.29 0.22
N PRO A 165 5.75 -7.12 1.06
CA PRO A 165 5.02 -8.12 1.82
C PRO A 165 3.86 -7.43 2.54
N LEU A 166 2.66 -7.96 2.34
CA LEU A 166 1.49 -7.47 3.05
C LEU A 166 1.71 -7.75 4.55
N THR A 167 1.85 -6.71 5.32
CA THR A 167 1.69 -6.79 6.77
C THR A 167 0.20 -6.81 7.08
N GLU A 168 -0.23 -7.66 7.99
CA GLU A 168 -1.65 -7.77 8.33
C GLU A 168 -2.21 -6.46 8.87
N ALA A 169 -1.37 -5.65 9.51
CA ALA A 169 -1.70 -4.33 9.99
C ALA A 169 -0.58 -3.32 9.70
N VAL A 170 -0.94 -2.06 9.48
CA VAL A 170 0.02 -0.95 9.28
C VAL A 170 0.81 -0.66 10.55
N ILE A 171 0.19 -0.88 11.71
CA ILE A 171 0.79 -0.71 13.04
C ILE A 171 0.52 -1.99 13.83
N GLU A 172 1.58 -2.63 14.29
CA GLU A 172 1.53 -3.81 15.14
C GLU A 172 2.18 -3.49 16.48
N ALA A 173 1.47 -3.79 17.58
CA ALA A 173 2.01 -3.77 18.93
C ALA A 173 2.10 -5.19 19.44
N ARG A 174 3.30 -5.67 19.76
CA ARG A 174 3.55 -7.02 20.28
C ARG A 174 3.76 -6.99 21.76
N PHE A 175 2.97 -7.76 22.48
CA PHE A 175 3.12 -7.98 23.92
C PHE A 175 3.70 -9.38 24.14
N LEU A 176 4.79 -9.47 24.91
CA LEU A 176 5.48 -10.73 25.21
C LEU A 176 5.47 -10.93 26.71
N GLY A 177 5.08 -12.11 27.14
CA GLY A 177 5.05 -12.47 28.56
C GLY A 177 4.70 -13.94 28.78
N PRO A 178 4.96 -14.46 30.00
CA PRO A 178 4.71 -15.86 30.31
C PRO A 178 3.24 -16.18 30.63
N ASP A 179 2.42 -15.17 30.97
CA ASP A 179 1.05 -15.35 31.42
C ASP A 179 0.05 -14.87 30.38
N PRO A 180 -0.72 -15.76 29.71
CA PRO A 180 -1.72 -15.45 28.72
C PRO A 180 -2.83 -14.51 29.20
N ALA A 181 -3.29 -14.65 30.47
CA ALA A 181 -4.37 -13.84 31.00
C ALA A 181 -3.95 -12.39 31.20
N VAL A 182 -2.70 -12.17 31.62
CA VAL A 182 -2.12 -10.81 31.71
C VAL A 182 -1.95 -10.20 30.33
N LEU A 183 -1.50 -10.99 29.35
CA LEU A 183 -1.35 -10.53 27.97
C LEU A 183 -2.68 -10.10 27.36
N ASP A 184 -3.74 -10.90 27.53
CA ASP A 184 -5.08 -10.58 27.03
C ASP A 184 -5.62 -9.27 27.65
N SER A 185 -5.45 -9.09 28.96
CA SER A 185 -5.82 -7.85 29.63
C SER A 185 -5.06 -6.62 29.08
N LEU A 186 -3.74 -6.75 28.84
CA LEU A 186 -2.92 -5.67 28.28
C LEU A 186 -3.32 -5.33 26.85
N VAL A 187 -3.59 -6.35 26.05
CA VAL A 187 -4.07 -6.18 24.67
C VAL A 187 -5.41 -5.47 24.66
N GLY A 188 -6.35 -5.86 25.54
CA GLY A 188 -7.63 -5.17 25.68
C GLY A 188 -7.49 -3.68 25.96
N GLN A 189 -6.62 -3.33 26.91
CA GLN A 189 -6.31 -1.92 27.22
C GLN A 189 -5.68 -1.19 26.04
N ALA A 190 -4.76 -1.82 25.30
CA ALA A 190 -4.13 -1.25 24.13
C ALA A 190 -5.13 -0.98 23.02
N ILE A 191 -6.04 -1.91 22.75
CA ILE A 191 -7.12 -1.75 21.75
C ILE A 191 -8.03 -0.56 22.14
N GLU A 192 -8.37 -0.43 23.41
CA GLU A 192 -9.20 0.69 23.88
C GLU A 192 -8.50 2.03 23.65
N VAL A 193 -7.20 2.12 23.94
CA VAL A 193 -6.41 3.32 23.67
C VAL A 193 -6.32 3.63 22.18
N MET A 194 -6.11 2.62 21.33
CA MET A 194 -6.07 2.78 19.89
C MET A 194 -7.41 3.29 19.33
N ARG A 195 -8.53 2.74 19.78
CA ARG A 195 -9.89 3.13 19.34
C ARG A 195 -10.26 4.59 19.69
N ARG A 196 -9.61 5.18 20.68
CA ARG A 196 -9.78 6.61 21.00
C ARG A 196 -9.23 7.55 19.91
N ASN A 197 -8.35 7.06 19.05
CA ASN A 197 -7.82 7.85 17.96
C ASN A 197 -8.73 7.73 16.71
N PRO A 198 -9.34 8.82 16.22
CA PRO A 198 -10.27 8.79 15.09
C PRO A 198 -9.61 8.38 13.76
N LYS A 199 -8.28 8.26 13.70
CA LYS A 199 -7.55 7.79 12.51
C LYS A 199 -7.38 6.26 12.49
N VAL A 200 -7.73 5.57 13.57
CA VAL A 200 -7.70 4.10 13.64
C VAL A 200 -9.06 3.58 13.21
N ALA A 201 -9.09 2.97 12.03
CA ALA A 201 -10.31 2.40 11.49
C ALA A 201 -10.67 1.06 12.14
N ASP A 202 -9.66 0.24 12.48
CA ASP A 202 -9.83 -1.05 13.14
C ASP A 202 -8.64 -1.33 14.06
N ALA A 203 -8.93 -1.91 15.24
CA ALA A 203 -7.94 -2.38 16.18
C ALA A 203 -8.39 -3.74 16.71
N ARG A 204 -7.59 -4.79 16.49
CA ARG A 204 -7.92 -6.17 16.82
C ARG A 204 -6.79 -6.91 17.50
N ASN A 205 -7.15 -7.98 18.20
CA ASN A 205 -6.23 -8.95 18.77
C ASN A 205 -5.98 -10.06 17.74
N GLU A 206 -4.73 -10.49 17.56
CA GLU A 206 -4.33 -11.60 16.69
C GLU A 206 -4.84 -12.96 17.22
N TRP A 207 -5.03 -13.09 18.52
CA TRP A 207 -5.58 -14.32 19.13
C TRP A 207 -7.08 -14.53 18.82
N GLY A 208 -7.77 -13.51 18.27
CA GLY A 208 -9.21 -13.60 18.00
C GLY A 208 -10.07 -13.67 19.26
N ASN A 209 -11.33 -14.00 19.07
CA ASN A 209 -12.24 -14.26 20.18
C ASN A 209 -12.11 -15.73 20.62
N MET A 210 -12.16 -15.98 21.92
CA MET A 210 -12.21 -17.36 22.44
C MET A 210 -13.45 -18.08 21.91
N ALA A 211 -13.27 -19.09 21.07
CA ALA A 211 -14.32 -19.98 20.63
C ALA A 211 -14.25 -21.29 21.43
N MET A 212 -15.41 -21.78 21.87
CA MET A 212 -15.50 -23.12 22.50
C MET A 212 -15.33 -24.16 21.40
N MET A 213 -14.23 -24.93 21.43
CA MET A 213 -14.11 -26.11 20.60
C MET A 213 -14.81 -27.27 21.32
N VAL A 214 -15.81 -27.83 20.65
CA VAL A 214 -16.52 -29.04 21.07
C VAL A 214 -15.91 -30.23 20.35
#